data_f4478fea728b4b444e464abee70b1244
#
_entry.id   f4478fea728b4b444e464abee70b1244
#
_cell.length_a   1.000
_cell.length_b   1.000
_cell.length_c   1.000
_cell.angle_alpha   90.00
_cell.angle_beta   90.00
_cell.angle_gamma   90.00
#
_symmetry.space_group_name_H-M   'P 1'
#
loop_
_entity.id
_entity.type
_entity.pdbx_description
1 polymer ?
#
loop_
_entity_poly.entity_id
_entity_poly.type
_entity_poly.pdbx_seq_one_letter_code
_entity_poly.pdbx_strand_id
1 'polypeptide(L)'
;MFNKIGFRTWKSGKLWLYMGVLGSTIILGSSPVSAMDSVGNQSQGNVLERRQRDAENRSQGNVLERRQRDAENKSQGNVLERRQRDAENRSQGNVLERRQRDVENKSQGNVLERRQRDAENKSQGNVLERRQRDAENRSQGNVLERRQRDAENRSQGNVLERRQRDAENRSQGNVLERRQRDAENRSQGNVLERRQRDAENRSQGNVLERRQRDVENKSQGNVLERRQRDAENKSQGNVLERRQRDAENRSQGNVLERRQRDAENKSQGNVLERRQRDAENRSQGNVLERRQRDAENRSQGNVLERRQRDVENKSQGNVLERR
;
A
#
# COMPACT_ATOMS: atom_id res chain seq x y z
N MET A 1 16.28 -65.48 11.76
CA MET A 1 16.51 -64.67 12.99
C MET A 1 16.05 -63.26 12.77
N PHE A 2 14.89 -62.92 13.25
CA PHE A 2 14.39 -61.57 13.17
C PHE A 2 14.91 -60.78 14.37
N ASN A 3 15.78 -59.77 14.10
CA ASN A 3 16.17 -58.82 15.13
C ASN A 3 14.96 -57.99 15.51
N LYS A 4 14.53 -58.14 16.75
CA LYS A 4 13.51 -57.25 17.34
C LYS A 4 14.08 -55.85 17.45
N ILE A 5 13.68 -54.99 16.55
CA ILE A 5 13.88 -53.55 16.69
C ILE A 5 12.94 -53.11 17.81
N GLY A 6 13.52 -52.72 18.94
CA GLY A 6 12.74 -52.26 20.08
C GLY A 6 12.23 -50.83 19.84
N PHE A 7 10.94 -50.69 19.62
CA PHE A 7 10.28 -49.40 19.62
C PHE A 7 9.81 -49.07 21.03
N ARG A 8 10.24 -47.99 21.58
CA ARG A 8 9.64 -47.46 22.81
C ARG A 8 8.53 -46.47 22.44
N THR A 9 7.33 -46.76 22.85
CA THR A 9 6.17 -45.87 22.70
C THR A 9 5.98 -45.06 23.95
N TRP A 10 5.90 -43.76 23.77
CA TRP A 10 5.62 -42.83 24.86
C TRP A 10 4.26 -42.15 24.62
N LYS A 11 3.39 -42.21 25.62
CA LYS A 11 2.10 -41.58 25.57
C LYS A 11 2.17 -40.25 26.28
N SER A 12 2.02 -39.16 25.55
CA SER A 12 1.84 -37.83 26.12
C SER A 12 0.52 -37.25 25.62
N GLY A 13 -0.51 -37.33 26.41
CA GLY A 13 -1.85 -36.93 26.05
C GLY A 13 -2.50 -37.87 25.02
N LYS A 14 -3.15 -37.33 24.01
CA LYS A 14 -3.84 -38.09 22.94
C LYS A 14 -3.00 -38.38 21.69
N LEU A 15 -1.68 -38.30 21.77
CA LEU A 15 -0.77 -38.49 20.63
C LEU A 15 0.26 -39.59 20.94
N TRP A 16 0.43 -40.55 20.02
CA TRP A 16 1.44 -41.59 20.08
C TRP A 16 2.72 -41.13 19.36
N LEU A 17 3.84 -41.17 20.05
CA LEU A 17 5.17 -40.87 19.53
C LEU A 17 5.95 -42.19 19.32
N TYR A 18 6.43 -42.39 18.08
CA TYR A 18 7.35 -43.49 17.77
C TYR A 18 8.78 -42.95 17.67
N MET A 19 9.68 -43.46 18.46
CA MET A 19 11.09 -43.12 18.40
C MET A 19 11.88 -44.33 17.90
N GLY A 20 12.35 -44.26 16.68
CA GLY A 20 13.24 -45.28 16.10
C GLY A 20 14.68 -44.78 16.15
N VAL A 21 15.55 -45.61 16.74
CA VAL A 21 17.01 -45.37 16.76
C VAL A 21 17.62 -46.12 15.58
N LEU A 22 17.82 -45.41 14.47
CA LEU A 22 18.86 -45.77 13.48
C LEU A 22 18.98 -44.66 12.43
N GLY A 23 20.20 -44.38 12.09
CA GLY A 23 20.59 -43.34 11.18
C GLY A 23 19.99 -43.45 9.78
N SER A 24 19.84 -42.28 9.16
CA SER A 24 19.50 -42.06 7.74
C SER A 24 18.41 -42.95 7.15
N THR A 25 17.21 -42.89 7.68
CA THR A 25 16.03 -43.45 7.02
C THR A 25 15.15 -42.36 6.48
N ILE A 26 14.91 -42.42 5.19
CA ILE A 26 13.84 -41.67 4.50
C ILE A 26 12.51 -42.13 5.12
N ILE A 27 11.94 -41.32 6.00
CA ILE A 27 10.64 -41.64 6.59
C ILE A 27 9.56 -40.95 5.74
N LEU A 28 8.86 -41.79 4.96
CA LEU A 28 7.58 -41.45 4.33
C LEU A 28 6.47 -41.44 5.41
N GLY A 29 6.42 -40.42 6.23
CA GLY A 29 5.41 -40.28 7.26
C GLY A 29 5.63 -39.04 8.12
N SER A 30 4.56 -38.44 8.65
CA SER A 30 4.62 -37.35 9.59
C SER A 30 5.34 -37.77 10.89
N SER A 31 6.57 -37.33 11.09
CA SER A 31 7.25 -37.50 12.37
C SER A 31 7.05 -36.25 13.26
N PRO A 32 6.42 -36.40 14.43
CA PRO A 32 6.41 -35.34 15.44
C PRO A 32 7.73 -35.37 16.23
N VAL A 33 8.53 -34.33 16.10
CA VAL A 33 9.73 -34.13 16.91
C VAL A 33 9.42 -33.14 18.04
N SER A 34 9.64 -33.59 19.27
CA SER A 34 9.57 -32.71 20.46
C SER A 34 10.97 -32.26 20.86
N ALA A 35 11.07 -30.94 21.05
CA ALA A 35 12.14 -30.18 21.68
C ALA A 35 13.54 -30.78 21.69
N MET A 36 14.39 -30.39 20.77
CA MET A 36 15.84 -30.53 20.89
C MET A 36 16.53 -29.25 20.39
N ASP A 37 17.56 -28.85 21.10
CA ASP A 37 18.46 -27.78 20.71
C ASP A 37 19.25 -28.20 19.46
N SER A 38 19.31 -27.32 18.46
CA SER A 38 20.09 -27.33 17.21
C SER A 38 20.12 -28.66 16.42
N VAL A 39 19.21 -28.83 15.44
CA VAL A 39 19.31 -29.89 14.44
C VAL A 39 18.81 -29.45 13.08
N GLY A 40 19.60 -29.66 12.03
CA GLY A 40 19.17 -29.53 10.64
C GLY A 40 18.28 -30.69 10.24
N ASN A 41 16.97 -30.48 10.09
CA ASN A 41 16.03 -31.51 9.64
C ASN A 41 15.86 -31.48 8.11
N GLN A 42 16.17 -32.60 7.46
CA GLN A 42 15.84 -32.83 6.05
C GLN A 42 14.72 -33.88 5.97
N SER A 43 13.55 -33.49 5.47
CA SER A 43 12.42 -34.42 5.32
C SER A 43 11.78 -34.32 3.94
N GLN A 44 11.36 -35.46 3.40
CA GLN A 44 10.51 -35.49 2.19
C GLN A 44 9.02 -35.42 2.52
N GLY A 45 8.64 -35.58 3.78
CA GLY A 45 7.26 -35.51 4.26
C GLY A 45 6.91 -34.17 4.97
N ASN A 46 5.78 -34.21 5.65
CA ASN A 46 5.34 -33.04 6.44
C ASN A 46 6.15 -32.97 7.75
N VAL A 47 6.62 -31.75 8.07
CA VAL A 47 7.30 -31.46 9.33
C VAL A 47 6.33 -30.79 10.29
N LEU A 48 6.20 -31.35 11.50
CA LEU A 48 5.35 -30.80 12.54
C LEU A 48 6.17 -30.60 13.82
N GLU A 49 6.52 -29.36 14.10
CA GLU A 49 7.37 -29.01 15.22
C GLU A 49 6.67 -28.13 16.25
N ARG A 50 6.93 -28.37 17.52
CA ARG A 50 6.22 -27.67 18.60
C ARG A 50 6.99 -26.55 19.25
N ARG A 51 8.30 -26.71 19.42
CA ARG A 51 9.21 -25.70 19.95
C ARG A 51 10.61 -25.97 19.43
N GLN A 52 11.19 -24.99 18.78
CA GLN A 52 12.58 -25.05 18.33
C GLN A 52 13.32 -23.78 18.71
N ARG A 53 14.58 -23.98 18.96
CA ARG A 53 15.60 -22.97 19.21
C ARG A 53 16.74 -23.32 18.28
N ASP A 54 17.17 -22.40 17.45
CA ASP A 54 18.27 -22.62 16.49
C ASP A 54 18.04 -23.82 15.54
N ALA A 55 17.06 -23.71 14.63
CA ALA A 55 16.70 -24.80 13.72
C ALA A 55 16.85 -24.45 12.24
N GLU A 56 17.45 -25.36 11.47
CA GLU A 56 17.42 -25.36 10.02
C GLU A 56 16.51 -26.48 9.50
N ASN A 57 15.40 -26.11 8.83
CA ASN A 57 14.47 -27.08 8.28
C ASN A 57 14.47 -27.04 6.75
N ARG A 58 14.70 -28.19 6.12
CA ARG A 58 14.57 -28.39 4.67
C ARG A 58 13.54 -29.48 4.41
N SER A 59 12.38 -29.11 3.83
CA SER A 59 11.33 -30.07 3.53
C SER A 59 10.80 -29.96 2.11
N GLN A 60 10.43 -31.06 1.54
CA GLN A 60 9.65 -31.11 0.30
C GLN A 60 8.14 -31.11 0.59
N GLY A 61 7.72 -31.38 1.81
CA GLY A 61 6.33 -31.33 2.26
C GLY A 61 5.95 -30.01 2.95
N ASN A 62 4.84 -30.03 3.65
CA ASN A 62 4.39 -28.88 4.41
C ASN A 62 5.13 -28.77 5.76
N VAL A 63 5.40 -27.54 6.16
CA VAL A 63 6.01 -27.25 7.47
C VAL A 63 4.95 -26.59 8.36
N LEU A 64 4.71 -27.17 9.54
CA LEU A 64 3.81 -26.62 10.54
C LEU A 64 4.54 -26.44 11.86
N GLU A 65 4.84 -25.20 12.19
CA GLU A 65 5.61 -24.88 13.38
C GLU A 65 4.82 -24.04 14.38
N ARG A 66 5.02 -24.27 15.63
CA ARG A 66 4.26 -23.58 16.67
C ARG A 66 5.01 -22.47 17.39
N ARG A 67 6.30 -22.65 17.65
CA ARG A 67 7.18 -21.62 18.21
C ARG A 67 8.60 -21.84 17.75
N GLN A 68 9.14 -20.87 17.08
CA GLN A 68 10.55 -20.85 16.69
C GLN A 68 11.25 -19.61 17.20
N ARG A 69 12.51 -19.77 17.43
CA ARG A 69 13.47 -18.73 17.74
C ARG A 69 14.71 -19.05 16.92
N ASP A 70 15.21 -18.12 16.17
CA ASP A 70 16.38 -18.30 15.31
C ASP A 70 16.23 -19.49 14.34
N ALA A 71 15.40 -19.36 13.29
CA ALA A 71 15.10 -20.47 12.39
C ALA A 71 15.23 -20.14 10.91
N GLU A 72 15.88 -21.04 10.14
CA GLU A 72 15.86 -21.03 8.69
C GLU A 72 14.97 -22.15 8.14
N ASN A 73 13.94 -21.80 7.37
CA ASN A 73 13.03 -22.75 6.75
C ASN A 73 13.10 -22.69 5.23
N LYS A 74 13.42 -23.81 4.61
CA LYS A 74 13.37 -23.99 3.15
C LYS A 74 12.38 -25.09 2.80
N SER A 75 11.22 -24.73 2.20
CA SER A 75 10.19 -25.72 1.86
C SER A 75 9.72 -25.58 0.41
N GLN A 76 9.40 -26.71 -0.19
CA GLN A 76 8.66 -26.74 -1.46
C GLN A 76 7.13 -26.76 -1.24
N GLY A 77 6.67 -27.09 -0.04
CA GLY A 77 5.27 -27.07 0.36
C GLY A 77 4.85 -25.76 1.05
N ASN A 78 3.71 -25.81 1.71
CA ASN A 78 3.21 -24.68 2.47
C ASN A 78 3.89 -24.57 3.84
N VAL A 79 4.10 -23.34 4.30
CA VAL A 79 4.64 -23.06 5.63
C VAL A 79 3.54 -22.43 6.48
N LEU A 80 3.25 -23.03 7.64
CA LEU A 80 2.30 -22.49 8.60
C LEU A 80 2.98 -22.30 9.94
N GLU A 81 3.23 -21.07 10.32
CA GLU A 81 3.94 -20.74 11.53
C GLU A 81 3.09 -19.92 12.50
N ARG A 82 3.21 -20.17 13.77
CA ARG A 82 2.38 -19.51 14.77
C ARG A 82 3.09 -18.42 15.55
N ARG A 83 4.35 -18.58 15.86
CA ARG A 83 5.20 -17.56 16.50
C ARG A 83 6.64 -17.76 16.10
N GLN A 84 7.18 -16.76 15.47
CA GLN A 84 8.59 -16.70 15.12
C GLN A 84 9.25 -15.46 15.73
N ARG A 85 10.52 -15.63 15.95
CA ARG A 85 11.44 -14.58 16.32
C ARG A 85 12.73 -14.86 15.56
N ASP A 86 13.24 -13.91 14.86
CA ASP A 86 14.45 -14.03 14.06
C ASP A 86 14.42 -15.25 13.10
N ALA A 87 13.64 -15.14 11.99
CA ALA A 87 13.48 -16.26 11.07
C ALA A 87 13.59 -15.88 9.59
N GLU A 88 14.26 -16.74 8.81
CA GLU A 88 14.25 -16.69 7.35
C GLU A 88 13.41 -17.83 6.76
N ASN A 89 12.39 -17.48 5.97
CA ASN A 89 11.55 -18.47 5.31
C ASN A 89 11.67 -18.39 3.78
N ARG A 90 12.02 -19.48 3.16
CA ARG A 90 12.03 -19.64 1.71
C ARG A 90 11.07 -20.74 1.30
N SER A 91 9.96 -20.42 0.65
CA SER A 91 8.97 -21.40 0.23
C SER A 91 8.57 -21.25 -1.24
N GLN A 92 8.28 -22.37 -1.87
CA GLN A 92 7.61 -22.37 -3.17
C GLN A 92 6.07 -22.42 -3.02
N GLY A 93 5.57 -22.80 -1.84
CA GLY A 93 4.15 -22.79 -1.50
C GLY A 93 3.69 -21.51 -0.81
N ASN A 94 2.54 -21.58 -0.19
CA ASN A 94 2.00 -20.47 0.58
C ASN A 94 2.62 -20.37 1.97
N VAL A 95 2.78 -19.15 2.45
CA VAL A 95 3.26 -18.88 3.80
C VAL A 95 2.12 -18.27 4.61
N LEU A 96 1.78 -18.88 5.75
CA LEU A 96 0.78 -18.37 6.67
C LEU A 96 1.38 -18.18 8.06
N GLU A 97 1.58 -16.96 8.46
CA GLU A 97 2.23 -16.62 9.71
C GLU A 97 1.32 -15.82 10.65
N ARG A 98 1.42 -16.07 11.93
CA ARG A 98 0.50 -15.43 12.89
C ARG A 98 1.14 -14.36 13.76
N ARG A 99 2.37 -14.52 14.19
CA ARG A 99 3.13 -13.51 14.92
C ARG A 99 4.61 -13.66 14.62
N GLN A 100 5.16 -12.62 14.08
CA GLN A 100 6.56 -12.55 13.72
C GLN A 100 7.23 -11.33 14.31
N ARG A 101 8.51 -11.48 14.52
CA ARG A 101 9.43 -10.43 14.91
C ARG A 101 10.73 -10.71 14.18
N ASP A 102 11.25 -9.75 13.49
CA ASP A 102 12.49 -9.84 12.72
C ASP A 102 12.49 -11.05 11.75
N VAL A 103 11.73 -10.94 10.64
CA VAL A 103 11.55 -12.06 9.71
C VAL A 103 11.70 -11.66 8.24
N GLU A 104 12.48 -12.46 7.49
CA GLU A 104 12.54 -12.39 6.04
C GLU A 104 11.74 -13.54 5.39
N ASN A 105 10.79 -13.21 4.54
CA ASN A 105 10.01 -14.17 3.78
C ASN A 105 10.27 -14.06 2.28
N LYS A 106 10.69 -15.14 1.66
CA LYS A 106 10.80 -15.27 0.20
C LYS A 106 9.89 -16.39 -0.26
N SER A 107 8.77 -16.05 -0.95
CA SER A 107 7.81 -17.06 -1.41
C SER A 107 7.47 -16.89 -2.89
N GLN A 108 7.21 -18.01 -3.56
CA GLN A 108 6.58 -17.99 -4.88
C GLN A 108 5.05 -18.08 -4.78
N GLY A 109 4.50 -18.49 -3.64
CA GLY A 109 3.07 -18.49 -3.35
C GLY A 109 2.57 -17.23 -2.66
N ASN A 110 1.39 -17.32 -2.09
CA ASN A 110 0.79 -16.22 -1.33
C ASN A 110 1.36 -16.14 0.08
N VAL A 111 1.49 -14.93 0.59
CA VAL A 111 1.90 -14.66 1.96
C VAL A 111 0.71 -14.08 2.74
N LEU A 112 0.34 -14.72 3.84
CA LEU A 112 -0.71 -14.24 4.72
C LEU A 112 -0.18 -14.06 6.14
N GLU A 113 -0.02 -12.82 6.57
CA GLU A 113 0.56 -12.50 7.84
C GLU A 113 -0.41 -11.72 8.75
N ARG A 114 -0.38 -12.02 10.02
CA ARG A 114 -1.33 -11.40 10.95
C ARG A 114 -0.75 -10.33 11.85
N ARG A 115 0.47 -10.47 12.32
CA ARG A 115 1.19 -9.47 13.09
C ARG A 115 2.67 -9.59 12.84
N GLN A 116 3.24 -8.56 12.31
CA GLN A 116 4.67 -8.46 12.09
C GLN A 116 5.24 -7.24 12.78
N ARG A 117 6.48 -7.36 13.09
CA ARG A 117 7.35 -6.28 13.54
C ARG A 117 8.68 -6.53 12.83
N ASP A 118 9.20 -5.55 12.18
CA ASP A 118 10.45 -5.65 11.43
C ASP A 118 10.46 -6.84 10.43
N ALA A 119 9.76 -6.69 9.30
CA ALA A 119 9.61 -7.78 8.32
C ALA A 119 9.92 -7.36 6.88
N GLU A 120 10.68 -8.20 6.18
CA GLU A 120 10.85 -8.12 4.74
C GLU A 120 10.11 -9.26 4.02
N ASN A 121 9.22 -8.91 3.11
CA ASN A 121 8.47 -9.88 2.32
C ASN A 121 8.76 -9.73 0.82
N LYS A 122 9.25 -10.79 0.22
CA LYS A 122 9.43 -10.90 -1.23
C LYS A 122 8.57 -12.03 -1.77
N SER A 123 7.48 -11.72 -2.50
CA SER A 123 6.57 -12.73 -3.03
C SER A 123 6.29 -12.54 -4.53
N GLN A 124 6.09 -13.64 -5.22
CA GLN A 124 5.52 -13.63 -6.56
C GLN A 124 3.98 -13.71 -6.53
N GLY A 125 3.40 -14.15 -5.43
CA GLY A 125 1.96 -14.19 -5.20
C GLY A 125 1.42 -12.93 -4.52
N ASN A 126 0.22 -13.05 -3.98
CA ASN A 126 -0.41 -11.97 -3.23
C ASN A 126 0.10 -11.91 -1.79
N VAL A 127 0.19 -10.70 -1.27
CA VAL A 127 0.54 -10.45 0.13
C VAL A 127 -0.69 -9.90 0.86
N LEU A 128 -1.10 -10.55 1.93
CA LEU A 128 -2.19 -10.10 2.78
C LEU A 128 -1.73 -9.93 4.22
N GLU A 129 -1.61 -8.70 4.67
CA GLU A 129 -1.10 -8.38 5.98
C GLU A 129 -2.12 -7.64 6.85
N ARG A 130 -2.14 -7.94 8.11
CA ARG A 130 -3.14 -7.36 9.00
C ARG A 130 -2.62 -6.29 9.95
N ARG A 131 -1.43 -6.43 10.46
CA ARG A 131 -0.75 -5.42 11.27
C ARG A 131 0.75 -5.53 11.11
N GLN A 132 1.32 -4.48 10.60
CA GLN A 132 2.76 -4.35 10.46
C GLN A 132 3.27 -3.13 11.20
N ARG A 133 4.50 -3.24 11.56
CA ARG A 133 5.32 -2.16 12.04
C ARG A 133 6.69 -2.37 11.40
N ASP A 134 7.22 -1.37 10.79
CA ASP A 134 8.50 -1.43 10.09
C ASP A 134 8.57 -2.61 9.09
N ALA A 135 7.94 -2.45 7.91
CA ALA A 135 7.85 -3.52 6.94
C ALA A 135 8.19 -3.10 5.51
N GLU A 136 8.99 -3.93 4.82
CA GLU A 136 9.22 -3.83 3.39
C GLU A 136 8.53 -4.95 2.63
N ASN A 137 7.64 -4.61 1.69
CA ASN A 137 6.95 -5.58 0.87
C ASN A 137 7.29 -5.41 -0.61
N ARG A 138 7.80 -6.47 -1.22
CA ARG A 138 8.02 -6.54 -2.67
C ARG A 138 7.20 -7.68 -3.25
N SER A 139 6.17 -7.37 -4.04
CA SER A 139 5.32 -8.40 -4.64
C SER A 139 5.12 -8.19 -6.14
N GLN A 140 4.97 -9.28 -6.86
CA GLN A 140 4.45 -9.24 -8.23
C GLN A 140 2.92 -9.34 -8.26
N GLY A 141 2.29 -9.83 -7.20
CA GLY A 141 0.84 -9.88 -7.03
C GLY A 141 0.26 -8.65 -6.34
N ASN A 142 -0.95 -8.78 -5.86
CA ASN A 142 -1.62 -7.72 -5.12
C ASN A 142 -1.16 -7.67 -3.66
N VAL A 143 -1.12 -6.47 -3.12
CA VAL A 143 -0.83 -6.24 -1.70
C VAL A 143 -2.10 -5.72 -1.01
N LEU A 144 -2.55 -6.39 0.04
CA LEU A 144 -3.69 -5.96 0.84
C LEU A 144 -3.28 -5.81 2.30
N GLU A 145 -3.21 -4.59 2.76
CA GLU A 145 -2.76 -4.28 4.10
C GLU A 145 -3.82 -3.56 4.94
N ARG A 146 -3.88 -3.87 6.20
CA ARG A 146 -4.94 -3.31 7.04
C ARG A 146 -4.47 -2.25 8.02
N ARG A 147 -3.31 -2.37 8.59
CA ARG A 147 -2.68 -1.37 9.45
C ARG A 147 -1.16 -1.45 9.34
N GLN A 148 -0.59 -0.40 8.87
CA GLN A 148 0.85 -0.24 8.79
C GLN A 148 1.31 0.98 9.57
N ARG A 149 2.52 0.90 9.99
CA ARG A 149 3.31 1.97 10.52
C ARG A 149 4.71 1.79 9.93
N ASP A 150 5.25 2.80 9.36
CA ASP A 150 6.56 2.77 8.72
C ASP A 150 6.69 1.61 7.71
N ALA A 151 6.11 1.78 6.50
CA ALA A 151 6.08 0.71 5.51
C ALA A 151 6.47 1.16 4.10
N GLU A 152 7.32 0.35 3.44
CA GLU A 152 7.59 0.48 2.02
C GLU A 152 6.96 -0.65 1.22
N ASN A 153 6.11 -0.31 0.26
CA ASN A 153 5.45 -1.28 -0.61
C ASN A 153 5.85 -1.09 -2.07
N ARG A 154 6.38 -2.13 -2.67
CA ARG A 154 6.67 -2.17 -4.11
C ARG A 154 5.89 -3.32 -4.74
N SER A 155 4.90 -3.03 -5.58
CA SER A 155 4.09 -4.05 -6.24
C SER A 155 3.94 -3.81 -7.74
N GLN A 156 3.84 -4.89 -8.48
CA GLN A 156 3.39 -4.84 -9.87
C GLN A 156 1.86 -4.97 -9.97
N GLY A 157 1.19 -5.47 -8.94
CA GLY A 157 -0.26 -5.55 -8.83
C GLY A 157 -0.89 -4.34 -8.15
N ASN A 158 -2.11 -4.50 -7.72
CA ASN A 158 -2.82 -3.45 -7.00
C ASN A 158 -2.43 -3.41 -5.52
N VAL A 159 -2.43 -2.23 -4.96
CA VAL A 159 -2.20 -2.01 -3.53
C VAL A 159 -3.51 -1.52 -2.89
N LEU A 160 -3.99 -2.21 -1.87
CA LEU A 160 -5.16 -1.82 -1.11
C LEU A 160 -4.82 -1.67 0.36
N GLU A 161 -4.79 -0.46 0.85
CA GLU A 161 -4.40 -0.16 2.21
C GLU A 161 -5.51 0.53 3.02
N ARG A 162 -5.62 0.21 4.27
CA ARG A 162 -6.71 0.74 5.08
C ARG A 162 -6.30 1.80 6.09
N ARG A 163 -5.15 1.68 6.69
CA ARG A 163 -4.57 2.69 7.59
C ARG A 163 -3.07 2.63 7.53
N GLN A 164 -2.48 3.69 7.11
CA GLN A 164 -1.05 3.88 7.09
C GLN A 164 -0.64 5.09 7.90
N ARG A 165 0.55 5.01 8.37
CA ARG A 165 1.30 6.11 8.95
C ARG A 165 2.72 5.95 8.44
N ASP A 166 3.28 6.98 7.90
CA ASP A 166 4.63 6.96 7.33
C ASP A 166 4.82 5.81 6.31
N ALA A 167 4.29 5.99 5.09
CA ALA A 167 4.33 4.94 4.08
C ALA A 167 4.77 5.41 2.69
N GLU A 168 5.65 4.63 2.05
CA GLU A 168 5.98 4.77 0.65
C GLU A 168 5.38 3.65 -0.19
N ASN A 169 4.58 4.00 -1.19
CA ASN A 169 3.97 3.04 -2.08
C ASN A 169 4.42 3.24 -3.53
N ARG A 170 4.99 2.22 -4.13
CA ARG A 170 5.32 2.20 -5.55
C ARG A 170 4.60 1.05 -6.23
N SER A 171 3.63 1.35 -7.11
CA SER A 171 2.87 0.32 -7.81
C SER A 171 2.79 0.58 -9.31
N GLN A 172 2.72 -0.49 -10.08
CA GLN A 172 2.34 -0.41 -11.49
C GLN A 172 0.82 -0.58 -11.65
N GLY A 173 0.11 -1.11 -10.67
CA GLY A 173 -1.34 -1.21 -10.63
C GLY A 173 -2.02 -0.02 -9.95
N ASN A 174 -3.26 -0.20 -9.57
CA ASN A 174 -4.03 0.81 -8.87
C ASN A 174 -3.68 0.85 -7.37
N VAL A 175 -3.73 2.02 -6.79
CA VAL A 175 -3.57 2.22 -5.34
C VAL A 175 -4.91 2.69 -4.77
N LEU A 176 -5.41 1.97 -3.78
CA LEU A 176 -6.63 2.34 -3.07
C LEU A 176 -6.35 2.47 -1.58
N GLU A 177 -6.37 3.68 -1.07
CA GLU A 177 -6.04 3.96 0.31
C GLU A 177 -7.18 4.62 1.06
N ARG A 178 -7.34 4.28 2.31
CA ARG A 178 -8.47 4.79 3.08
C ARG A 178 -8.12 5.84 4.13
N ARG A 179 -6.99 5.74 4.76
CA ARG A 179 -6.46 6.74 5.70
C ARG A 179 -4.95 6.70 5.70
N GLN A 180 -4.38 7.78 5.30
CA GLN A 180 -2.94 7.99 5.37
C GLN A 180 -2.58 9.19 6.20
N ARG A 181 -1.41 9.12 6.72
CA ARG A 181 -0.70 10.22 7.36
C ARG A 181 0.74 10.09 6.91
N ASP A 182 1.32 11.14 6.42
CA ASP A 182 2.69 11.15 5.93
C ASP A 182 2.96 10.01 4.91
N ALA A 183 2.48 10.21 3.65
CA ALA A 183 2.57 9.16 2.63
C ALA A 183 3.08 9.66 1.27
N GLU A 184 3.98 8.91 0.65
CA GLU A 184 4.37 9.08 -0.73
C GLU A 184 3.82 7.95 -1.61
N ASN A 185 3.05 8.31 -2.63
CA ASN A 185 2.48 7.35 -3.57
C ASN A 185 2.98 7.59 -4.98
N ARG A 186 3.59 6.58 -5.57
CA ARG A 186 3.98 6.58 -6.99
C ARG A 186 3.30 5.43 -7.72
N SER A 187 2.37 5.73 -8.62
CA SER A 187 1.64 4.70 -9.37
C SER A 187 1.62 4.98 -10.87
N GLN A 188 1.61 3.92 -11.65
CA GLN A 188 1.28 4.00 -13.07
C GLN A 188 -0.22 3.82 -13.32
N GLY A 189 -0.96 3.27 -12.36
CA GLY A 189 -2.42 3.15 -12.39
C GLY A 189 -3.15 4.31 -11.73
N ASN A 190 -4.40 4.11 -11.42
CA ASN A 190 -5.21 5.09 -10.72
C ASN A 190 -4.94 5.10 -9.23
N VAL A 191 -5.03 6.28 -8.62
CA VAL A 191 -4.94 6.46 -7.18
C VAL A 191 -6.29 6.89 -6.64
N LEU A 192 -6.84 6.16 -5.68
CA LEU A 192 -8.08 6.49 -5.02
C LEU A 192 -7.88 6.61 -3.51
N GLU A 193 -7.93 7.80 -2.99
CA GLU A 193 -7.65 8.07 -1.60
C GLU A 193 -8.84 8.71 -0.87
N ARG A 194 -9.06 8.34 0.35
CA ARG A 194 -10.21 8.82 1.09
C ARG A 194 -9.93 9.87 2.15
N ARG A 195 -8.82 9.77 2.84
CA ARG A 195 -8.34 10.77 3.80
C ARG A 195 -6.83 10.75 3.86
N GLN A 196 -6.26 11.86 3.50
CA GLN A 196 -4.83 12.09 3.60
C GLN A 196 -4.54 13.28 4.49
N ARG A 197 -3.38 13.23 5.04
CA ARG A 197 -2.72 14.32 5.73
C ARG A 197 -1.25 14.23 5.37
N ASP A 198 -0.67 15.29 4.93
CA ASP A 198 0.73 15.34 4.52
C ASP A 198 1.08 14.23 3.51
N ALA A 199 0.69 14.40 2.23
CA ALA A 199 0.92 13.38 1.22
C ALA A 199 1.40 13.91 -0.13
N GLU A 200 2.34 13.20 -0.76
CA GLU A 200 2.74 13.41 -2.14
C GLU A 200 2.24 12.28 -3.04
N ASN A 201 1.50 12.62 -4.08
CA ASN A 201 0.99 11.66 -5.05
C ASN A 201 1.54 11.92 -6.44
N ARG A 202 2.18 10.93 -7.03
CA ARG A 202 2.64 10.96 -8.42
C ARG A 202 1.99 9.81 -9.18
N SER A 203 1.09 10.12 -10.13
CA SER A 203 0.42 9.10 -10.92
C SER A 203 0.45 9.39 -12.41
N GLN A 204 0.49 8.34 -13.21
CA GLN A 204 0.22 8.44 -14.65
C GLN A 204 -1.26 8.23 -14.95
N GLY A 205 -2.04 7.66 -14.04
CA GLY A 205 -3.49 7.51 -14.14
C GLY A 205 -4.25 8.66 -13.48
N ASN A 206 -5.53 8.42 -13.23
CA ASN A 206 -6.39 9.38 -12.57
C ASN A 206 -6.19 9.36 -11.06
N VAL A 207 -6.33 10.53 -10.44
CA VAL A 207 -6.30 10.69 -8.99
C VAL A 207 -7.69 11.10 -8.51
N LEU A 208 -8.27 10.34 -7.58
CA LEU A 208 -9.54 10.65 -6.96
C LEU A 208 -9.40 10.74 -5.45
N GLU A 209 -9.52 11.93 -4.91
CA GLU A 209 -9.31 12.19 -3.51
C GLU A 209 -10.53 12.81 -2.82
N ARG A 210 -10.77 12.44 -1.59
CA ARG A 210 -11.99 12.88 -0.91
C ARG A 210 -11.78 13.90 0.20
N ARG A 211 -10.73 13.81 0.96
CA ARG A 211 -10.35 14.78 1.99
C ARG A 211 -8.84 14.82 2.14
N GLN A 212 -8.29 15.96 1.88
CA GLN A 212 -6.87 16.19 1.96
C GLN A 212 -6.56 17.38 2.86
N ARG A 213 -5.38 17.33 3.39
CA ARG A 213 -4.74 18.41 4.10
C ARG A 213 -3.26 18.33 3.79
N ASP A 214 -2.67 19.40 3.39
CA ASP A 214 -1.25 19.47 3.02
C ASP A 214 -0.85 18.39 2.01
N VAL A 215 -1.24 18.56 0.72
CA VAL A 215 -1.03 17.51 -0.31
C VAL A 215 -0.51 18.09 -1.62
N GLU A 216 0.54 17.47 -2.16
CA GLU A 216 0.99 17.68 -3.53
C GLU A 216 0.55 16.56 -4.46
N ASN A 217 -0.13 16.89 -5.54
CA ASN A 217 -0.54 15.95 -6.58
C ASN A 217 0.13 16.26 -7.92
N LYS A 218 0.84 15.30 -8.47
CA LYS A 218 1.38 15.35 -9.83
C LYS A 218 0.79 14.21 -10.65
N SER A 219 -0.11 14.52 -11.61
CA SER A 219 -0.75 13.50 -12.44
C SER A 219 -0.67 13.81 -13.94
N GLN A 220 -0.58 12.76 -14.74
CA GLN A 220 -0.80 12.87 -16.18
C GLN A 220 -2.27 12.65 -16.56
N GLY A 221 -3.07 12.08 -15.68
CA GLY A 221 -4.51 11.90 -15.85
C GLY A 221 -5.34 13.01 -15.21
N ASN A 222 -6.62 12.74 -15.04
CA ASN A 222 -7.52 13.68 -14.40
C ASN A 222 -7.39 13.66 -12.88
N VAL A 223 -7.59 14.79 -12.25
CA VAL A 223 -7.61 14.94 -10.79
C VAL A 223 -9.04 15.32 -10.37
N LEU A 224 -9.63 14.54 -9.49
CA LEU A 224 -10.95 14.82 -8.92
C LEU A 224 -10.87 14.89 -7.40
N GLU A 225 -11.03 16.08 -6.86
CA GLU A 225 -10.89 16.32 -5.43
C GLU A 225 -12.15 16.89 -4.80
N ARG A 226 -12.44 16.49 -3.59
CA ARG A 226 -13.69 16.90 -2.97
C ARG A 226 -13.54 17.92 -1.84
N ARG A 227 -12.52 17.85 -1.05
CA ARG A 227 -12.18 18.82 0.00
C ARG A 227 -10.68 18.86 0.20
N GLN A 228 -10.13 19.99 -0.04
CA GLN A 228 -8.72 20.25 0.19
C GLN A 228 -8.52 21.42 1.13
N ARG A 229 -7.41 21.38 1.77
CA ARG A 229 -6.82 22.46 2.53
C ARG A 229 -5.33 22.42 2.26
N ASP A 230 -4.76 23.49 1.88
CA ASP A 230 -3.33 23.57 1.55
C ASP A 230 -2.90 22.50 0.52
N ALA A 231 -3.24 22.73 -0.77
CA ALA A 231 -2.97 21.74 -1.81
C ALA A 231 -2.32 22.35 -3.06
N GLU A 232 -1.29 21.66 -3.57
CA GLU A 232 -0.73 21.91 -4.90
C GLU A 232 -1.10 20.81 -5.88
N ASN A 233 -1.72 21.17 -6.99
CA ASN A 233 -2.08 20.22 -8.04
C ASN A 233 -1.40 20.58 -9.37
N LYS A 234 -0.62 19.65 -9.90
CA LYS A 234 -0.04 19.73 -11.24
C LYS A 234 -0.58 18.59 -12.09
N SER A 235 -1.41 18.90 -13.10
CA SER A 235 -1.99 17.87 -13.96
C SER A 235 -1.86 18.22 -15.44
N GLN A 236 -1.70 17.18 -16.25
CA GLN A 236 -1.87 17.31 -17.70
C GLN A 236 -3.32 17.08 -18.15
N GLY A 237 -4.14 16.47 -17.32
CA GLY A 237 -5.57 16.28 -17.56
C GLY A 237 -6.45 17.38 -16.94
N ASN A 238 -7.72 17.08 -16.83
CA ASN A 238 -8.67 17.99 -16.21
C ASN A 238 -8.59 17.95 -14.68
N VAL A 239 -8.82 19.08 -14.05
CA VAL A 239 -8.94 19.19 -12.60
C VAL A 239 -10.37 19.55 -12.22
N LEU A 240 -11.01 18.75 -11.38
CA LEU A 240 -12.34 19.00 -10.87
C LEU A 240 -12.32 19.04 -9.35
N GLU A 241 -12.52 20.22 -8.79
CA GLU A 241 -12.44 20.45 -7.36
C GLU A 241 -13.75 20.99 -6.78
N ARG A 242 -14.08 20.57 -5.59
CA ARG A 242 -15.37 20.96 -5.01
C ARG A 242 -15.29 21.96 -3.88
N ARG A 243 -14.30 21.90 -3.06
CA ARG A 243 -14.01 22.86 -1.98
C ARG A 243 -12.52 22.91 -1.70
N GLN A 244 -11.97 24.05 -1.91
CA GLN A 244 -10.58 24.33 -1.62
C GLN A 244 -10.44 25.50 -0.65
N ARG A 245 -9.37 25.46 0.05
CA ARG A 245 -8.84 26.53 0.85
C ARG A 245 -7.33 26.53 0.66
N ASP A 246 -6.75 27.62 0.33
CA ASP A 246 -5.32 27.74 0.08
C ASP A 246 -4.82 26.69 -0.95
N ALA A 247 -5.10 26.91 -2.24
CA ALA A 247 -4.77 25.95 -3.29
C ALA A 247 -4.09 26.57 -4.50
N GLU A 248 -3.03 25.92 -5.00
CA GLU A 248 -2.41 26.20 -6.28
C GLU A 248 -2.73 25.10 -7.30
N ASN A 249 -3.32 25.46 -8.42
CA ASN A 249 -3.64 24.53 -9.49
C ASN A 249 -2.91 24.91 -10.79
N ARG A 250 -2.14 23.98 -11.32
CA ARG A 250 -1.51 24.10 -12.64
C ARG A 250 -1.98 22.97 -13.54
N SER A 251 -2.77 23.27 -14.56
CA SER A 251 -3.27 22.25 -15.49
C SER A 251 -3.07 22.60 -16.93
N GLN A 252 -2.87 21.60 -17.77
CA GLN A 252 -2.95 21.74 -19.22
C GLN A 252 -4.39 21.50 -19.73
N GLY A 253 -5.25 20.86 -18.95
CA GLY A 253 -6.66 20.67 -19.26
C GLY A 253 -7.57 21.74 -18.65
N ASN A 254 -8.84 21.41 -18.60
CA ASN A 254 -9.83 22.32 -18.02
C ASN A 254 -9.83 22.24 -16.49
N VAL A 255 -10.11 23.36 -15.85
CA VAL A 255 -10.26 23.44 -14.41
C VAL A 255 -11.72 23.78 -14.09
N LEU A 256 -12.37 22.94 -13.27
CA LEU A 256 -13.73 23.19 -12.83
C LEU A 256 -13.78 23.20 -11.29
N GLU A 257 -14.02 24.37 -10.74
CA GLU A 257 -14.00 24.59 -9.31
C GLU A 257 -15.34 25.10 -8.77
N ARG A 258 -15.73 24.66 -7.61
CA ARG A 258 -17.04 25.01 -7.08
C ARG A 258 -17.02 26.00 -5.91
N ARG A 259 -16.06 25.94 -5.06
CA ARG A 259 -15.83 26.90 -3.96
C ARG A 259 -14.36 26.98 -3.63
N GLN A 260 -13.83 28.12 -3.80
CA GLN A 260 -12.45 28.42 -3.43
C GLN A 260 -12.35 29.56 -2.45
N ARG A 261 -11.31 29.53 -1.70
CA ARG A 261 -10.84 30.62 -0.87
C ARG A 261 -9.32 30.62 -0.99
N ASP A 262 -8.75 31.74 -1.28
CA ASP A 262 -7.30 31.87 -1.46
C ASP A 262 -6.74 30.85 -2.48
N ALA A 263 -6.97 31.08 -3.78
CA ALA A 263 -6.57 30.12 -4.81
C ALA A 263 -5.85 30.78 -5.98
N GLU A 264 -4.74 30.15 -6.44
CA GLU A 264 -4.08 30.48 -7.70
C GLU A 264 -4.33 29.38 -8.74
N ASN A 265 -4.88 29.75 -9.88
CA ASN A 265 -5.15 28.84 -10.99
C ASN A 265 -4.37 29.24 -12.24
N LYS A 266 -3.54 28.32 -12.75
CA LYS A 266 -2.86 28.48 -14.03
C LYS A 266 -3.28 27.36 -14.96
N SER A 267 -4.05 27.66 -16.02
CA SER A 267 -4.50 26.63 -16.97
C SER A 267 -4.25 27.04 -18.43
N GLN A 268 -4.02 26.03 -19.25
CA GLN A 268 -4.04 26.19 -20.70
C GLN A 268 -5.44 25.93 -21.28
N GLY A 269 -6.33 25.29 -20.55
CA GLY A 269 -7.72 25.05 -20.92
C GLY A 269 -8.68 26.11 -20.36
N ASN A 270 -9.95 25.77 -20.38
CA ASN A 270 -10.99 26.63 -19.81
C ASN A 270 -11.05 26.55 -18.30
N VAL A 271 -11.37 27.65 -17.65
CA VAL A 271 -11.60 27.72 -16.22
C VAL A 271 -13.08 28.02 -15.95
N LEU A 272 -13.74 27.16 -15.18
CA LEU A 272 -15.12 27.38 -14.78
C LEU A 272 -15.23 27.37 -13.26
N GLU A 273 -15.52 28.55 -12.70
CA GLU A 273 -15.57 28.74 -11.26
C GLU A 273 -16.93 29.22 -10.77
N ARG A 274 -17.36 28.75 -9.65
CA ARG A 274 -18.71 29.08 -9.17
C ARG A 274 -18.75 30.04 -7.99
N ARG A 275 -17.80 29.98 -7.09
CA ARG A 275 -17.64 30.91 -5.97
C ARG A 275 -16.19 31.02 -5.57
N GLN A 276 -15.65 32.18 -5.70
CA GLN A 276 -14.30 32.49 -5.28
C GLN A 276 -14.27 33.60 -4.26
N ARG A 277 -13.25 33.61 -3.48
CA ARG A 277 -12.84 34.68 -2.60
C ARG A 277 -11.31 34.70 -2.64
N ASP A 278 -10.74 35.82 -2.88
CA ASP A 278 -9.30 36.01 -2.98
C ASP A 278 -8.65 35.01 -3.97
N ALA A 279 -8.85 35.25 -5.29
CA ALA A 279 -8.36 34.29 -6.30
C ALA A 279 -7.61 34.99 -7.45
N GLU A 280 -6.48 34.39 -7.86
CA GLU A 280 -5.76 34.73 -9.08
C GLU A 280 -5.95 33.67 -10.16
N ASN A 281 -6.49 34.03 -11.31
CA ASN A 281 -6.69 33.12 -12.43
C ASN A 281 -5.89 33.57 -13.65
N ARG A 282 -5.05 32.65 -14.16
CA ARG A 282 -4.34 32.85 -15.43
C ARG A 282 -4.69 31.72 -16.38
N SER A 283 -5.40 32.01 -17.46
CA SER A 283 -5.79 31.01 -18.45
C SER A 283 -5.46 31.42 -19.88
N GLN A 284 -5.17 30.46 -20.73
CA GLN A 284 -5.14 30.66 -22.18
C GLN A 284 -6.51 30.37 -22.83
N GLY A 285 -7.43 29.72 -22.13
CA GLY A 285 -8.79 29.46 -22.57
C GLY A 285 -9.80 30.48 -22.03
N ASN A 286 -11.06 30.12 -22.13
CA ASN A 286 -12.14 30.98 -21.61
C ASN A 286 -12.26 30.83 -20.10
N VAL A 287 -12.64 31.92 -19.44
CA VAL A 287 -12.92 31.95 -18.00
C VAL A 287 -14.40 32.24 -17.81
N LEU A 288 -15.11 31.39 -17.09
CA LEU A 288 -16.51 31.56 -16.73
C LEU A 288 -16.66 31.54 -15.22
N GLU A 289 -17.00 32.69 -14.66
CA GLU A 289 -17.11 32.87 -13.22
C GLU A 289 -18.49 33.32 -12.79
N ARG A 290 -18.98 32.84 -11.68
CA ARG A 290 -20.34 33.13 -11.25
C ARG A 290 -20.44 34.06 -10.06
N ARG A 291 -19.55 34.00 -9.11
CA ARG A 291 -19.46 34.91 -7.97
C ARG A 291 -18.03 35.06 -7.52
N GLN A 292 -17.51 36.23 -7.61
CA GLN A 292 -16.17 36.54 -7.13
C GLN A 292 -16.20 37.67 -6.11
N ARG A 293 -15.21 37.64 -5.29
CA ARG A 293 -14.85 38.70 -4.37
C ARG A 293 -13.33 38.76 -4.32
N ASP A 294 -12.76 39.92 -4.54
CA ASP A 294 -11.33 40.15 -4.55
C ASP A 294 -10.59 39.15 -5.49
N ALA A 295 -10.72 39.35 -6.81
CA ALA A 295 -10.10 38.45 -7.78
C ALA A 295 -9.37 39.16 -8.92
N GLU A 296 -8.21 38.62 -9.32
CA GLU A 296 -7.50 39.02 -10.52
C GLU A 296 -7.59 37.94 -11.61
N ASN A 297 -8.11 38.32 -12.77
CA ASN A 297 -8.24 37.40 -13.90
C ASN A 297 -7.39 37.87 -15.09
N ARG A 298 -6.52 36.99 -15.57
CA ARG A 298 -5.76 37.21 -16.81
C ARG A 298 -6.06 36.09 -17.80
N SER A 299 -6.72 36.39 -18.92
CA SER A 299 -7.03 35.41 -19.93
C SER A 299 -6.68 35.86 -21.33
N GLN A 300 -6.33 34.89 -22.19
CA GLN A 300 -6.23 35.11 -23.62
C GLN A 300 -7.56 34.85 -24.36
N GLY A 301 -8.51 34.15 -23.71
CA GLY A 301 -9.85 33.89 -24.22
C GLY A 301 -10.88 34.86 -23.66
N ASN A 302 -12.15 34.52 -23.85
CA ASN A 302 -13.26 35.29 -23.35
C ASN A 302 -13.45 35.13 -21.85
N VAL A 303 -13.86 36.21 -21.18
CA VAL A 303 -14.21 36.22 -19.76
C VAL A 303 -15.71 36.53 -19.62
N LEU A 304 -16.45 35.62 -18.94
CA LEU A 304 -17.85 35.82 -18.65
C LEU A 304 -18.10 35.77 -17.15
N GLU A 305 -18.49 36.87 -16.57
CA GLU A 305 -18.66 37.04 -15.14
C GLU A 305 -20.07 37.47 -14.76
N ARG A 306 -20.64 36.99 -13.67
CA ARG A 306 -22.02 37.26 -13.33
C ARG A 306 -22.24 38.11 -12.08
N ARG A 307 -21.42 38.06 -11.07
CA ARG A 307 -21.47 38.91 -9.88
C ARG A 307 -20.08 39.10 -9.31
N GLN A 308 -19.65 40.32 -9.30
CA GLN A 308 -18.31 40.69 -8.88
C GLN A 308 -18.32 41.70 -7.77
N ARG A 309 -17.29 41.72 -6.99
CA ARG A 309 -16.94 42.75 -6.04
C ARG A 309 -15.42 42.81 -6.00
N ASP A 310 -14.87 43.98 -6.30
CA ASP A 310 -13.42 44.21 -6.33
C ASP A 310 -12.64 43.20 -7.21
N VAL A 311 -12.91 43.22 -8.54
CA VAL A 311 -12.30 42.32 -9.51
C VAL A 311 -11.58 43.07 -10.62
N GLU A 312 -10.30 42.72 -10.85
CA GLU A 312 -9.54 43.22 -11.99
C GLU A 312 -9.48 42.16 -13.11
N ASN A 313 -9.92 42.57 -14.31
CA ASN A 313 -9.89 41.69 -15.49
C ASN A 313 -8.95 42.21 -16.56
N LYS A 314 -8.00 41.37 -16.97
CA LYS A 314 -7.14 41.63 -18.13
C LYS A 314 -7.32 40.48 -19.14
N SER A 315 -8.07 40.72 -20.23
CA SER A 315 -8.25 39.73 -21.28
C SER A 315 -7.92 40.29 -22.65
N GLN A 316 -7.41 39.41 -23.53
CA GLN A 316 -7.27 39.69 -24.95
C GLN A 316 -8.54 39.37 -25.74
N GLY A 317 -9.49 38.66 -25.17
CA GLY A 317 -10.82 38.40 -25.73
C GLY A 317 -11.91 39.36 -25.20
N ASN A 318 -13.16 39.00 -25.46
CA ASN A 318 -14.29 39.77 -25.01
C ASN A 318 -14.53 39.55 -23.50
N VAL A 319 -14.81 40.65 -22.80
CA VAL A 319 -15.22 40.60 -21.39
C VAL A 319 -16.71 40.92 -21.32
N LEU A 320 -17.52 40.03 -20.75
CA LEU A 320 -18.94 40.22 -20.56
C LEU A 320 -19.28 40.15 -19.07
N GLU A 321 -19.55 41.29 -18.49
CA GLU A 321 -19.90 41.39 -17.08
C GLU A 321 -21.41 41.59 -16.90
N ARG A 322 -22.01 40.84 -16.01
CA ARG A 322 -23.42 40.97 -15.65
C ARG A 322 -23.55 41.19 -14.15
N ARG A 323 -23.91 42.37 -13.77
CA ARG A 323 -24.16 42.77 -12.38
C ARG A 323 -25.44 42.18 -11.81
#